data_df4ac600cfbb61ded9cbcc8302828859
#
_entry.id   df4ac600cfbb61ded9cbcc8302828859
#
_cell.length_a   1.000
_cell.length_b   1.000
_cell.length_c   1.000
_cell.angle_alpha   90.00
_cell.angle_beta   90.00
_cell.angle_gamma   90.00
#
_symmetry.space_group_name_H-M   'P 1'
#
loop_
_entity.id
_entity.type
_entity.pdbx_description
1 polymer ?
#
loop_
_entity_poly.entity_id
_entity_poly.type
_entity_poly.pdbx_seq_one_letter_code
_entity_poly.pdbx_strand_id
1 'polypeptide(L)'
;MPLLPRRFRKGVFYLSKISVIGAGSVGATIANDLMIQGVASEIVLIDVNKQKAMGEALDIYQGAPFHSPAIVRSGDYEDAAGSDIVVITCGIARKPGMSRLDLAQTNVNILKQITPQIVKYAPDAIYILVSNPVDILTYVFTKISGLPERQIIGSGTILDTSRLRYDLSHHYKIAQKNIHAYVYGEHGDTSFIPWSLADISGCSLHEFEELMLKKGAIDYRVHPGLTLKYVQK
;
A
#
# COMPACT_ATOMS: atom_id res chain seq x y z
N MET A 1 -16.33 16.15 -12.27
CA MET A 1 -15.22 17.08 -12.44
C MET A 1 -13.94 16.37 -12.01
N PRO A 2 -12.89 16.22 -12.83
CA PRO A 2 -11.80 15.32 -12.58
C PRO A 2 -10.95 15.75 -11.40
N LEU A 3 -10.58 14.77 -10.57
CA LEU A 3 -9.64 14.85 -9.46
C LEU A 3 -8.19 14.94 -9.98
N LEU A 4 -7.87 16.00 -10.70
CA LEU A 4 -6.47 16.31 -10.94
C LEU A 4 -6.02 17.26 -9.82
N PRO A 5 -4.89 16.98 -9.16
CA PRO A 5 -4.32 17.89 -8.19
C PRO A 5 -4.17 19.28 -8.84
N ARG A 6 -4.44 20.35 -8.08
CA ARG A 6 -4.43 21.76 -8.53
C ARG A 6 -3.19 22.18 -9.32
N ARG A 7 -2.21 21.31 -9.49
CA ARG A 7 -0.88 21.58 -10.05
C ARG A 7 -0.63 21.06 -11.48
N PHE A 8 -1.58 20.40 -12.12
CA PHE A 8 -1.48 20.10 -13.56
C PHE A 8 -1.91 21.28 -14.43
N ARG A 9 -1.31 22.45 -14.23
CA ARG A 9 -1.46 23.57 -15.15
C ARG A 9 -0.15 23.79 -15.93
N LYS A 10 -0.21 23.56 -17.24
CA LYS A 10 0.79 23.97 -18.26
C LYS A 10 2.13 23.20 -18.27
N GLY A 11 2.14 21.87 -18.35
CA GLY A 11 3.35 21.15 -18.81
C GLY A 11 4.60 21.28 -17.93
N VAL A 12 4.45 21.77 -16.69
CA VAL A 12 5.52 21.86 -15.69
C VAL A 12 5.31 20.72 -14.72
N PHE A 13 6.29 19.85 -14.58
CA PHE A 13 6.34 18.87 -13.49
C PHE A 13 6.39 19.65 -12.18
N TYR A 14 5.28 19.73 -11.46
CA TYR A 14 5.29 20.21 -10.11
C TYR A 14 5.89 19.14 -9.20
N LEU A 15 6.80 19.56 -8.39
CA LEU A 15 7.41 18.74 -7.37
C LEU A 15 6.32 18.23 -6.41
N SER A 16 6.12 16.94 -6.34
CA SER A 16 5.15 16.33 -5.44
C SER A 16 5.77 16.10 -4.07
N LYS A 17 4.99 16.35 -3.03
CA LYS A 17 5.38 16.09 -1.64
C LYS A 17 4.57 14.94 -1.09
N ILE A 18 5.24 13.98 -0.49
CA ILE A 18 4.62 12.84 0.18
C ILE A 18 5.08 12.80 1.64
N SER A 19 4.13 12.77 2.56
CA SER A 19 4.42 12.54 3.99
C SER A 19 4.07 11.11 4.38
N VAL A 20 4.97 10.47 5.11
CA VAL A 20 4.79 9.11 5.63
C VAL A 20 4.72 9.19 7.16
N ILE A 21 3.56 8.83 7.72
CA ILE A 21 3.31 8.84 9.15
C ILE A 21 3.57 7.45 9.72
N GLY A 22 4.64 7.36 10.48
CA GLY A 22 5.21 6.12 11.01
C GLY A 22 6.52 5.78 10.30
N ALA A 23 7.66 5.90 11.02
CA ALA A 23 8.99 5.52 10.54
C ALA A 23 9.37 4.10 11.00
N GLY A 24 8.38 3.19 11.03
CA GLY A 24 8.62 1.75 11.22
C GLY A 24 9.16 1.11 9.94
N SER A 25 9.40 -0.21 9.96
CA SER A 25 9.93 -0.93 8.79
C SER A 25 9.11 -0.68 7.51
N VAL A 26 7.76 -0.66 7.62
CA VAL A 26 6.89 -0.40 6.47
C VAL A 26 7.04 1.03 5.96
N GLY A 27 6.98 2.02 6.86
CA GLY A 27 7.07 3.43 6.46
C GLY A 27 8.44 3.80 5.88
N ALA A 28 9.52 3.33 6.48
CA ALA A 28 10.88 3.52 5.97
C ALA A 28 11.06 2.87 4.58
N THR A 29 10.57 1.63 4.39
CA THR A 29 10.59 0.96 3.08
C THR A 29 9.80 1.75 2.04
N ILE A 30 8.59 2.22 2.37
CA ILE A 30 7.78 3.04 1.45
C ILE A 30 8.55 4.31 1.07
N ALA A 31 9.15 5.02 2.04
CA ALA A 31 9.91 6.23 1.76
C ALA A 31 11.12 5.97 0.85
N ASN A 32 11.83 4.86 1.08
CA ASN A 32 12.94 4.42 0.23
C ASN A 32 12.47 4.09 -1.20
N ASP A 33 11.40 3.34 -1.35
CA ASP A 33 10.85 2.96 -2.66
C ASP A 33 10.36 4.19 -3.44
N LEU A 34 9.73 5.17 -2.76
CA LEU A 34 9.31 6.43 -3.36
C LEU A 34 10.51 7.21 -3.90
N MET A 35 11.63 7.22 -3.17
CA MET A 35 12.86 7.86 -3.62
C MET A 35 13.48 7.13 -4.80
N ILE A 36 13.61 5.79 -4.74
CA ILE A 36 14.17 4.97 -5.81
C ILE A 36 13.37 5.15 -7.11
N GLN A 37 12.04 5.15 -7.02
CA GLN A 37 11.16 5.30 -8.18
C GLN A 37 11.05 6.74 -8.69
N GLY A 38 11.51 7.72 -7.93
CA GLY A 38 11.48 9.13 -8.32
C GLY A 38 10.07 9.71 -8.49
N VAL A 39 9.11 9.20 -7.72
CA VAL A 39 7.69 9.62 -7.82
C VAL A 39 7.37 10.84 -6.96
N ALA A 40 8.27 11.24 -6.08
CA ALA A 40 8.15 12.43 -5.24
C ALA A 40 9.47 13.19 -5.21
N SER A 41 9.39 14.51 -5.09
CA SER A 41 10.55 15.38 -4.94
C SER A 41 10.86 15.72 -3.49
N GLU A 42 9.87 15.60 -2.62
CA GLU A 42 10.03 15.76 -1.17
C GLU A 42 9.29 14.62 -0.46
N ILE A 43 9.99 13.91 0.40
CA ILE A 43 9.46 12.84 1.23
C ILE A 43 9.74 13.19 2.69
N VAL A 44 8.69 13.27 3.51
CA VAL A 44 8.80 13.63 4.93
C VAL A 44 8.40 12.43 5.77
N LEU A 45 9.32 11.90 6.58
CA LEU A 45 9.03 10.87 7.57
C LEU A 45 8.67 11.52 8.90
N ILE A 46 7.52 11.14 9.44
CA ILE A 46 6.98 11.66 10.70
C ILE A 46 6.72 10.50 11.65
N ASP A 47 7.32 10.51 12.82
CA ASP A 47 7.10 9.49 13.86
C ASP A 47 7.14 10.14 15.25
N VAL A 48 6.43 9.54 16.20
CA VAL A 48 6.51 9.93 17.62
C VAL A 48 7.93 9.74 18.17
N ASN A 49 8.67 8.76 17.66
CA ASN A 49 10.09 8.59 17.89
C ASN A 49 10.89 9.40 16.86
N LYS A 50 11.12 10.67 17.16
CA LYS A 50 11.82 11.63 16.29
C LYS A 50 13.22 11.18 15.91
N GLN A 51 13.95 10.55 16.83
CA GLN A 51 15.31 10.06 16.56
C GLN A 51 15.29 8.94 15.53
N LYS A 52 14.32 8.03 15.63
CA LYS A 52 14.13 6.97 14.66
C LYS A 52 13.77 7.55 13.29
N ALA A 53 12.79 8.46 13.21
CA ALA A 53 12.42 9.10 11.95
C ALA A 53 13.60 9.82 11.29
N MET A 54 14.41 10.50 12.10
CA MET A 54 15.63 11.18 11.63
C MET A 54 16.67 10.19 11.11
N GLY A 55 16.91 9.09 11.83
CA GLY A 55 17.86 8.05 11.41
C GLY A 55 17.44 7.40 10.08
N GLU A 56 16.19 6.96 9.96
CA GLU A 56 15.65 6.37 8.73
C GLU A 56 15.69 7.36 7.55
N ALA A 57 15.28 8.61 7.77
CA ALA A 57 15.31 9.63 6.73
C ALA A 57 16.73 9.93 6.24
N LEU A 58 17.71 9.98 7.16
CA LEU A 58 19.11 10.21 6.82
C LEU A 58 19.69 9.03 6.04
N ASP A 59 19.44 7.80 6.48
CA ASP A 59 19.90 6.59 5.83
C ASP A 59 19.39 6.52 4.38
N ILE A 60 18.09 6.75 4.19
CA ILE A 60 17.48 6.81 2.86
C ILE A 60 18.09 7.93 2.02
N TYR A 61 18.24 9.13 2.57
CA TYR A 61 18.73 10.30 1.82
C TYR A 61 20.19 10.17 1.40
N GLN A 62 21.01 9.42 2.13
CA GLN A 62 22.39 9.11 1.75
C GLN A 62 22.47 8.29 0.45
N GLY A 63 21.40 7.60 0.06
CA GLY A 63 21.27 6.94 -1.25
C GLY A 63 20.96 7.89 -2.42
N ALA A 64 20.58 9.14 -2.17
CA ALA A 64 20.12 10.09 -3.19
C ALA A 64 21.08 10.27 -4.40
N PRO A 65 22.42 10.22 -4.26
CA PRO A 65 23.32 10.32 -5.41
C PRO A 65 23.16 9.23 -6.47
N PHE A 66 22.54 8.11 -6.10
CA PHE A 66 22.33 6.95 -6.98
C PHE A 66 20.91 6.85 -7.55
N HIS A 67 20.03 7.77 -7.19
CA HIS A 67 18.60 7.74 -7.54
C HIS A 67 18.11 9.07 -8.10
N SER A 68 16.82 9.19 -8.34
CA SER A 68 16.20 10.44 -8.75
C SER A 68 16.36 11.51 -7.67
N PRO A 69 16.58 12.78 -8.03
CA PRO A 69 16.73 13.84 -7.05
C PRO A 69 15.42 14.02 -6.25
N ALA A 70 15.48 13.67 -4.98
CA ALA A 70 14.41 13.87 -4.02
C ALA A 70 15.02 14.30 -2.69
N ILE A 71 14.31 15.15 -1.96
CA ILE A 71 14.67 15.50 -0.58
C ILE A 71 13.94 14.53 0.34
N VAL A 72 14.70 13.78 1.14
CA VAL A 72 14.13 12.92 2.18
C VAL A 72 14.55 13.48 3.54
N ARG A 73 13.58 13.78 4.39
CA ARG A 73 13.84 14.34 5.71
C ARG A 73 12.83 13.85 6.75
N SER A 74 13.18 13.92 8.01
CA SER A 74 12.23 13.78 9.10
C SER A 74 11.52 15.12 9.38
N GLY A 75 10.35 15.05 10.01
CA GLY A 75 9.60 16.22 10.42
C GLY A 75 8.58 15.94 11.51
N ASP A 76 7.86 16.98 11.88
CA ASP A 76 6.70 16.93 12.76
C ASP A 76 5.40 17.00 11.94
N TYR A 77 4.23 16.88 12.58
CA TYR A 77 2.94 16.90 11.87
C TYR A 77 2.73 18.19 11.05
N GLU A 78 3.28 19.33 11.49
CA GLU A 78 3.22 20.58 10.74
C GLU A 78 3.98 20.51 9.41
N ASP A 79 5.01 19.68 9.35
CA ASP A 79 5.77 19.45 8.13
C ASP A 79 4.98 18.66 7.07
N ALA A 80 3.84 18.08 7.41
CA ALA A 80 2.92 17.51 6.44
C ALA A 80 2.19 18.57 5.60
N ALA A 81 2.30 19.85 5.96
CA ALA A 81 1.67 20.92 5.21
C ALA A 81 2.11 20.94 3.74
N GLY A 82 1.14 21.06 2.83
CA GLY A 82 1.38 21.05 1.39
C GLY A 82 1.68 19.68 0.78
N SER A 83 1.51 18.57 1.53
CA SER A 83 1.60 17.24 0.98
C SER A 83 0.47 16.99 -0.02
N ASP A 84 0.81 16.37 -1.15
CA ASP A 84 -0.18 15.85 -2.12
C ASP A 84 -0.74 14.50 -1.65
N ILE A 85 0.12 13.70 -0.99
CA ILE A 85 -0.25 12.39 -0.43
C ILE A 85 0.28 12.27 1.01
N VAL A 86 -0.53 11.71 1.88
CA VAL A 86 -0.15 11.30 3.23
C VAL A 86 -0.35 9.80 3.38
N VAL A 87 0.71 9.06 3.66
CA VAL A 87 0.66 7.61 3.86
C VAL A 87 0.69 7.31 5.35
N ILE A 88 -0.30 6.59 5.87
CA ILE A 88 -0.43 6.26 7.28
C ILE A 88 0.02 4.81 7.50
N THR A 89 1.19 4.63 8.10
CA THR A 89 1.77 3.33 8.44
C THR A 89 1.95 3.16 9.94
N CYS A 90 1.55 4.14 10.73
CA CYS A 90 1.68 4.11 12.20
C CYS A 90 0.73 3.09 12.83
N GLY A 91 1.21 2.45 13.87
CA GLY A 91 0.49 1.44 14.61
C GLY A 91 1.46 0.47 15.27
N ILE A 92 0.92 -0.44 16.08
CA ILE A 92 1.71 -1.52 16.66
C ILE A 92 1.49 -2.82 15.88
N ALA A 93 2.53 -3.65 15.80
CA ALA A 93 2.40 -5.01 15.34
C ALA A 93 1.74 -5.89 16.41
N ARG A 94 1.08 -6.97 15.97
CA ARG A 94 0.47 -7.94 16.88
C ARG A 94 1.56 -8.60 17.74
N LYS A 95 1.39 -8.54 19.06
CA LYS A 95 2.29 -9.19 20.02
C LYS A 95 1.76 -10.59 20.39
N PRO A 96 2.63 -11.52 20.84
CA PRO A 96 2.17 -12.78 21.39
C PRO A 96 1.14 -12.56 22.52
N GLY A 97 0.05 -13.33 22.51
CA GLY A 97 -1.04 -13.20 23.47
C GLY A 97 -2.08 -12.10 23.18
N MET A 98 -1.83 -11.21 22.22
CA MET A 98 -2.77 -10.17 21.84
C MET A 98 -3.84 -10.72 20.88
N SER A 99 -5.11 -10.48 21.18
CA SER A 99 -6.20 -10.81 20.27
C SER A 99 -6.24 -9.85 19.06
N ARG A 100 -6.96 -10.23 17.99
CA ARG A 100 -7.21 -9.32 16.84
C ARG A 100 -7.96 -8.07 17.27
N LEU A 101 -8.87 -8.20 18.23
CA LEU A 101 -9.67 -7.09 18.75
C LEU A 101 -8.83 -6.10 19.55
N ASP A 102 -7.92 -6.60 20.40
CA ASP A 102 -7.00 -5.75 21.18
C ASP A 102 -6.08 -4.94 20.26
N LEU A 103 -5.58 -5.57 19.20
CA LEU A 103 -4.78 -4.90 18.18
C LEU A 103 -5.60 -3.80 17.49
N ALA A 104 -6.81 -4.11 17.07
CA ALA A 104 -7.70 -3.16 16.41
C ALA A 104 -7.99 -1.97 17.33
N GLN A 105 -8.35 -2.21 18.58
CA GLN A 105 -8.63 -1.16 19.55
C GLN A 105 -7.43 -0.26 19.80
N THR A 106 -6.23 -0.85 19.93
CA THR A 106 -4.99 -0.10 20.13
C THR A 106 -4.68 0.80 18.94
N ASN A 107 -4.73 0.26 17.74
CA ASN A 107 -4.41 1.01 16.53
C ASN A 107 -5.48 2.07 16.20
N VAL A 108 -6.76 1.81 16.51
CA VAL A 108 -7.83 2.81 16.45
C VAL A 108 -7.57 3.97 17.40
N ASN A 109 -7.10 3.69 18.62
CA ASN A 109 -6.78 4.76 19.58
C ASN A 109 -5.59 5.61 19.11
N ILE A 110 -4.56 5.00 18.54
CA ILE A 110 -3.45 5.72 17.92
C ILE A 110 -3.99 6.61 16.80
N LEU A 111 -4.78 6.06 15.89
CA LEU A 111 -5.34 6.79 14.76
C LEU A 111 -6.20 7.99 15.20
N LYS A 112 -7.03 7.83 16.26
CA LYS A 112 -7.81 8.93 16.84
C LYS A 112 -6.97 10.08 17.36
N GLN A 113 -5.77 9.78 17.88
CA GLN A 113 -4.85 10.80 18.40
C GLN A 113 -4.15 11.58 17.29
N ILE A 114 -3.74 10.90 16.22
CA ILE A 114 -2.95 11.51 15.15
C ILE A 114 -3.80 12.21 14.09
N THR A 115 -4.99 11.69 13.80
CA THR A 115 -5.86 12.20 12.71
C THR A 115 -6.12 13.70 12.79
N PRO A 116 -6.54 14.27 13.94
CA PRO A 116 -6.81 15.71 14.02
C PRO A 116 -5.56 16.56 13.75
N GLN A 117 -4.38 16.05 14.15
CA GLN A 117 -3.12 16.75 13.98
C GLN A 117 -2.69 16.79 12.51
N ILE A 118 -2.78 15.65 11.81
CA ILE A 118 -2.35 15.54 10.42
C ILE A 118 -3.31 16.28 9.49
N VAL A 119 -4.61 16.08 9.68
CA VAL A 119 -5.65 16.71 8.85
C VAL A 119 -5.63 18.24 8.96
N LYS A 120 -5.29 18.77 10.13
CA LYS A 120 -5.12 20.22 10.34
C LYS A 120 -4.09 20.82 9.37
N TYR A 121 -2.99 20.10 9.10
CA TYR A 121 -1.89 20.63 8.29
C TYR A 121 -1.97 20.20 6.82
N ALA A 122 -2.59 19.07 6.51
CA ALA A 122 -2.71 18.54 5.16
C ALA A 122 -4.17 18.25 4.73
N PRO A 123 -5.09 19.23 4.81
CA PRO A 123 -6.53 19.00 4.56
C PRO A 123 -6.86 18.67 3.09
N ASP A 124 -5.99 19.04 2.16
CA ASP A 124 -6.19 18.83 0.73
C ASP A 124 -5.48 17.56 0.20
N ALA A 125 -4.74 16.83 1.06
CA ALA A 125 -3.99 15.65 0.66
C ALA A 125 -4.90 14.43 0.40
N ILE A 126 -4.41 13.50 -0.41
CA ILE A 126 -4.95 12.14 -0.50
C ILE A 126 -4.32 11.30 0.61
N TYR A 127 -5.13 10.62 1.39
CA TYR A 127 -4.70 9.77 2.49
C TYR A 127 -4.70 8.31 2.09
N ILE A 128 -3.57 7.62 2.27
CA ILE A 128 -3.44 6.18 2.01
C ILE A 128 -3.18 5.48 3.34
N LEU A 129 -4.11 4.62 3.76
CA LEU A 129 -3.99 3.83 4.98
C LEU A 129 -3.39 2.45 4.67
N VAL A 130 -2.32 2.11 5.38
CA VAL A 130 -1.58 0.86 5.23
C VAL A 130 -1.58 0.04 6.53
N SER A 131 -1.74 0.71 7.67
CA SER A 131 -1.75 0.07 9.00
C SER A 131 -2.88 -0.93 9.15
N ASN A 132 -2.62 -2.04 9.85
CA ASN A 132 -3.61 -3.09 10.10
C ASN A 132 -4.29 -2.93 11.47
N PRO A 133 -5.58 -3.34 11.56
CA PRO A 133 -6.45 -3.88 10.51
C PRO A 133 -6.94 -2.79 9.55
N VAL A 134 -6.52 -2.87 8.29
CA VAL A 134 -6.62 -1.76 7.33
C VAL A 134 -8.05 -1.30 7.05
N ASP A 135 -9.00 -2.22 6.89
CA ASP A 135 -10.38 -1.87 6.56
C ASP A 135 -11.05 -1.13 7.73
N ILE A 136 -10.84 -1.61 8.97
CA ILE A 136 -11.33 -0.97 10.19
C ILE A 136 -10.71 0.42 10.34
N LEU A 137 -9.39 0.54 10.15
CA LEU A 137 -8.69 1.82 10.30
C LEU A 137 -9.09 2.81 9.20
N THR A 138 -9.30 2.36 7.97
CA THR A 138 -9.80 3.18 6.88
C THR A 138 -11.20 3.71 7.18
N TYR A 139 -12.11 2.83 7.65
CA TYR A 139 -13.44 3.24 8.06
C TYR A 139 -13.43 4.26 9.20
N VAL A 140 -12.64 4.00 10.25
CA VAL A 140 -12.52 4.92 11.39
C VAL A 140 -11.95 6.26 10.93
N PHE A 141 -10.88 6.25 10.12
CA PHE A 141 -10.28 7.48 9.60
C PHE A 141 -11.29 8.30 8.79
N THR A 142 -12.08 7.65 7.93
CA THR A 142 -13.15 8.30 7.17
C THR A 142 -14.17 9.00 8.08
N LYS A 143 -14.51 8.37 9.20
CA LYS A 143 -15.50 8.93 10.15
C LYS A 143 -14.97 10.08 11.00
N ILE A 144 -13.69 10.07 11.35
CA ILE A 144 -13.12 11.06 12.30
C ILE A 144 -12.34 12.19 11.64
N SER A 145 -11.92 12.02 10.37
CA SER A 145 -11.12 13.03 9.67
C SER A 145 -11.92 14.25 9.23
N GLY A 146 -13.22 14.09 8.99
CA GLY A 146 -14.05 15.13 8.36
C GLY A 146 -13.72 15.39 6.88
N LEU A 147 -12.84 14.58 6.28
CA LEU A 147 -12.46 14.71 4.88
C LEU A 147 -13.48 14.00 3.96
N PRO A 148 -13.60 14.44 2.70
CA PRO A 148 -14.36 13.71 1.69
C PRO A 148 -13.81 12.29 1.48
N GLU A 149 -14.69 11.30 1.37
CA GLU A 149 -14.30 9.89 1.17
C GLU A 149 -13.36 9.68 -0.03
N ARG A 150 -13.52 10.48 -1.08
CA ARG A 150 -12.64 10.45 -2.28
C ARG A 150 -11.16 10.79 -2.01
N GLN A 151 -10.85 11.36 -0.84
CA GLN A 151 -9.47 11.63 -0.42
C GLN A 151 -8.87 10.49 0.42
N ILE A 152 -9.64 9.44 0.71
CA ILE A 152 -9.23 8.38 1.63
C ILE A 152 -9.19 7.04 0.90
N ILE A 153 -8.05 6.38 0.93
CA ILE A 153 -7.80 5.11 0.27
C ILE A 153 -7.22 4.14 1.31
N GLY A 154 -7.87 2.99 1.51
CA GLY A 154 -7.26 1.88 2.20
C GLY A 154 -6.46 1.02 1.22
N SER A 155 -5.29 0.52 1.61
CA SER A 155 -4.51 -0.39 0.76
C SER A 155 -5.21 -1.73 0.51
N GLY A 156 -6.16 -2.10 1.38
CA GLY A 156 -7.04 -3.26 1.20
C GLY A 156 -6.28 -4.53 0.86
N THR A 157 -6.71 -5.20 -0.19
CA THR A 157 -6.20 -6.48 -0.68
C THR A 157 -5.07 -6.38 -1.71
N ILE A 158 -4.39 -5.23 -1.82
CA ILE A 158 -3.27 -5.04 -2.75
C ILE A 158 -2.15 -6.05 -2.48
N LEU A 159 -1.79 -6.25 -1.21
CA LEU A 159 -0.76 -7.22 -0.82
C LEU A 159 -1.19 -8.67 -1.11
N ASP A 160 -2.46 -8.99 -0.87
CA ASP A 160 -3.01 -10.32 -1.16
C ASP A 160 -3.01 -10.57 -2.68
N THR A 161 -3.37 -9.56 -3.47
CA THR A 161 -3.27 -9.58 -4.94
C THR A 161 -1.82 -9.83 -5.40
N SER A 162 -0.84 -9.17 -4.79
CA SER A 162 0.56 -9.36 -5.13
C SER A 162 1.03 -10.79 -4.84
N ARG A 163 0.60 -11.37 -3.72
CA ARG A 163 0.87 -12.76 -3.35
C ARG A 163 0.22 -13.74 -4.31
N LEU A 164 -1.05 -13.52 -4.65
CA LEU A 164 -1.76 -14.32 -5.66
C LEU A 164 -1.00 -14.32 -6.99
N ARG A 165 -0.61 -13.14 -7.48
CA ARG A 165 0.13 -13.01 -8.74
C ARG A 165 1.51 -13.68 -8.68
N TYR A 166 2.18 -13.62 -7.53
CA TYR A 166 3.41 -14.36 -7.30
C TYR A 166 3.18 -15.86 -7.40
N ASP A 167 2.17 -16.41 -6.71
CA ASP A 167 1.87 -17.84 -6.72
C ASP A 167 1.49 -18.33 -8.13
N LEU A 168 0.66 -17.58 -8.85
CA LEU A 168 0.31 -17.88 -10.25
C LEU A 168 1.54 -17.80 -11.18
N SER A 169 2.39 -16.78 -11.00
CA SER A 169 3.64 -16.63 -11.75
C SER A 169 4.56 -17.83 -11.56
N HIS A 170 4.69 -18.29 -10.31
CA HIS A 170 5.52 -19.45 -10.00
C HIS A 170 4.93 -20.74 -10.58
N HIS A 171 3.60 -20.89 -10.54
CA HIS A 171 2.90 -22.07 -11.08
C HIS A 171 3.00 -22.14 -12.62
N TYR A 172 2.66 -21.06 -13.31
CA TYR A 172 2.65 -21.02 -14.78
C TYR A 172 4.00 -20.70 -15.42
N LYS A 173 5.04 -20.35 -14.62
CA LYS A 173 6.37 -19.94 -15.09
C LYS A 173 6.31 -18.69 -16.02
N ILE A 174 5.44 -17.75 -15.69
CA ILE A 174 5.19 -16.52 -16.43
C ILE A 174 5.48 -15.33 -15.54
N ALA A 175 5.98 -14.23 -16.12
CA ALA A 175 6.26 -13.00 -15.37
C ALA A 175 4.98 -12.42 -14.75
N GLN A 176 5.04 -12.02 -13.48
CA GLN A 176 3.90 -11.48 -12.71
C GLN A 176 3.16 -10.33 -13.43
N LYS A 177 3.89 -9.52 -14.20
CA LYS A 177 3.32 -8.39 -14.95
C LYS A 177 2.32 -8.80 -16.03
N ASN A 178 2.37 -10.06 -16.48
CA ASN A 178 1.47 -10.60 -17.51
C ASN A 178 0.24 -11.29 -16.90
N ILE A 179 0.12 -11.31 -15.57
CA ILE A 179 -0.97 -11.97 -14.85
C ILE A 179 -1.89 -10.88 -14.30
N HIS A 180 -3.14 -10.92 -14.70
CA HIS A 180 -4.20 -10.01 -14.27
C HIS A 180 -5.20 -10.78 -13.43
N ALA A 181 -4.86 -11.02 -12.18
CA ALA A 181 -5.71 -11.64 -11.18
C ALA A 181 -5.69 -10.77 -9.91
N TYR A 182 -6.83 -10.66 -9.25
CA TYR A 182 -7.01 -9.73 -8.14
C TYR A 182 -7.76 -10.41 -7.00
N VAL A 183 -7.39 -10.04 -5.78
CA VAL A 183 -8.15 -10.38 -4.58
C VAL A 183 -9.05 -9.20 -4.24
N TYR A 184 -10.32 -9.46 -3.96
CA TYR A 184 -11.33 -8.47 -3.61
C TYR A 184 -11.90 -8.73 -2.22
N GLY A 185 -12.64 -7.76 -1.70
CA GLY A 185 -13.28 -7.81 -0.40
C GLY A 185 -12.41 -7.26 0.72
N GLU A 186 -12.67 -7.68 1.93
CA GLU A 186 -11.94 -7.32 3.13
C GLU A 186 -10.52 -7.92 3.12
N HIS A 187 -9.52 -7.22 3.62
CA HIS A 187 -8.23 -7.82 3.94
C HIS A 187 -8.36 -8.77 5.16
N GLY A 188 -8.94 -9.94 4.93
CA GLY A 188 -9.29 -10.90 5.97
C GLY A 188 -9.91 -12.18 5.41
N ASP A 189 -10.72 -12.84 6.26
CA ASP A 189 -11.27 -14.16 5.95
C ASP A 189 -12.42 -14.12 4.91
N THR A 190 -12.96 -12.94 4.61
CA THR A 190 -14.04 -12.75 3.62
C THR A 190 -13.53 -12.30 2.24
N SER A 191 -12.21 -12.23 2.05
CA SER A 191 -11.62 -11.95 0.73
C SER A 191 -11.93 -13.06 -0.27
N PHE A 192 -12.06 -12.72 -1.55
CA PHE A 192 -12.33 -13.66 -2.62
C PHE A 192 -11.60 -13.30 -3.91
N ILE A 193 -11.48 -14.28 -4.80
CA ILE A 193 -10.85 -14.11 -6.11
C ILE A 193 -11.93 -14.35 -7.18
N PRO A 194 -12.29 -13.33 -8.00
CA PRO A 194 -13.18 -13.53 -9.13
C PRO A 194 -12.43 -14.20 -10.29
N TRP A 195 -12.30 -15.49 -10.26
CA TRP A 195 -11.53 -16.27 -11.24
C TRP A 195 -11.99 -16.06 -12.69
N SER A 196 -13.27 -15.75 -12.90
CA SER A 196 -13.82 -15.42 -14.23
C SER A 196 -13.25 -14.13 -14.83
N LEU A 197 -12.63 -13.28 -14.01
CA LEU A 197 -11.97 -12.04 -14.43
C LEU A 197 -10.44 -12.16 -14.47
N ALA A 198 -9.92 -13.36 -14.14
CA ALA A 198 -8.48 -13.60 -14.18
C ALA A 198 -8.03 -13.93 -15.62
N ASP A 199 -6.99 -13.24 -16.07
CA ASP A 199 -6.39 -13.48 -17.38
C ASP A 199 -4.86 -13.49 -17.31
N ILE A 200 -4.26 -14.12 -18.31
CA ILE A 200 -2.81 -14.11 -18.57
C ILE A 200 -2.58 -13.56 -19.97
N SER A 201 -2.03 -12.37 -20.06
CA SER A 201 -1.77 -11.68 -21.33
C SER A 201 -3.00 -11.53 -22.22
N GLY A 202 -4.17 -11.32 -21.63
CA GLY A 202 -5.45 -11.16 -22.34
C GLY A 202 -6.15 -12.47 -22.75
N CYS A 203 -5.59 -13.61 -22.36
CA CYS A 203 -6.24 -14.92 -22.50
C CYS A 203 -6.85 -15.29 -21.13
N SER A 204 -8.11 -15.71 -21.10
CA SER A 204 -8.72 -16.13 -19.83
C SER A 204 -7.89 -17.22 -19.18
N LEU A 205 -7.90 -17.27 -17.84
CA LEU A 205 -7.10 -18.26 -17.12
C LEU A 205 -7.45 -19.70 -17.57
N HIS A 206 -8.73 -19.98 -17.81
CA HIS A 206 -9.20 -21.28 -18.29
C HIS A 206 -8.65 -21.64 -19.68
N GLU A 207 -8.75 -20.74 -20.65
CA GLU A 207 -8.18 -20.94 -21.99
C GLU A 207 -6.68 -21.12 -21.97
N PHE A 208 -6.01 -20.33 -21.11
CA PHE A 208 -4.56 -20.44 -20.93
C PHE A 208 -4.17 -21.80 -20.36
N GLU A 209 -4.87 -22.32 -19.35
CA GLU A 209 -4.66 -23.65 -18.78
C GLU A 209 -4.84 -24.75 -19.82
N GLU A 210 -5.92 -24.69 -20.62
CA GLU A 210 -6.13 -25.66 -21.71
C GLU A 210 -4.99 -25.65 -22.73
N LEU A 211 -4.50 -24.47 -23.12
CA LEU A 211 -3.37 -24.35 -24.04
C LEU A 211 -2.10 -24.96 -23.47
N MET A 212 -1.82 -24.69 -22.19
CA MET A 212 -0.63 -25.21 -21.52
C MET A 212 -0.70 -26.73 -21.32
N LEU A 213 -1.86 -27.27 -21.04
CA LEU A 213 -2.09 -28.73 -20.96
C LEU A 213 -1.88 -29.40 -22.33
N LYS A 214 -2.49 -28.86 -23.39
CA LYS A 214 -2.33 -29.39 -24.76
C LYS A 214 -0.85 -29.41 -25.21
N LYS A 215 -0.03 -28.47 -24.73
CA LYS A 215 1.39 -28.39 -25.03
C LYS A 215 2.28 -29.19 -24.07
N GLY A 216 1.71 -29.86 -23.05
CA GLY A 216 2.47 -30.60 -22.03
C GLY A 216 3.38 -29.71 -21.16
N ALA A 217 3.09 -28.41 -21.11
CA ALA A 217 3.90 -27.43 -20.38
C ALA A 217 3.55 -27.37 -18.89
N ILE A 218 2.40 -27.90 -18.49
CA ILE A 218 1.94 -28.02 -17.10
C ILE A 218 1.54 -29.45 -16.82
N ASP A 219 2.02 -30.02 -15.71
CA ASP A 219 1.55 -31.29 -15.18
C ASP A 219 0.75 -31.05 -13.90
N TYR A 220 -0.57 -31.17 -13.98
CA TYR A 220 -1.47 -31.03 -12.83
C TYR A 220 -1.17 -31.97 -11.66
N ARG A 221 -0.48 -33.09 -11.90
CA ARG A 221 -0.15 -34.06 -10.86
C ARG A 221 0.93 -33.56 -9.90
N VAL A 222 1.67 -32.53 -10.27
CA VAL A 222 2.82 -32.05 -9.48
C VAL A 222 2.45 -30.92 -8.51
N HIS A 223 1.33 -30.20 -8.70
CA HIS A 223 0.93 -29.07 -7.86
C HIS A 223 -0.56 -29.01 -7.53
N PRO A 224 -1.12 -29.97 -6.76
CA PRO A 224 -2.51 -29.89 -6.30
C PRO A 224 -2.79 -28.78 -5.28
N GLY A 225 -1.75 -28.07 -4.80
CA GLY A 225 -1.86 -27.18 -3.65
C GLY A 225 -2.33 -25.75 -3.95
N LEU A 226 -2.21 -25.25 -5.19
CA LEU A 226 -2.64 -23.87 -5.50
C LEU A 226 -4.17 -23.76 -5.55
N THR A 227 -4.82 -24.72 -6.15
CA THR A 227 -6.29 -24.79 -6.25
C THR A 227 -6.96 -24.87 -4.88
N LEU A 228 -6.36 -25.60 -3.93
CA LEU A 228 -6.95 -25.84 -2.61
C LEU A 228 -6.78 -24.65 -1.64
N LYS A 229 -5.70 -23.88 -1.73
CA LYS A 229 -5.44 -22.80 -0.77
C LYS A 229 -6.26 -21.54 -1.02
N TYR A 230 -6.70 -21.31 -2.25
CA TYR A 230 -7.45 -20.11 -2.67
C TYR A 230 -8.88 -20.38 -3.15
N VAL A 231 -9.23 -21.65 -3.43
CA VAL A 231 -10.59 -22.06 -3.87
C VAL A 231 -11.46 -22.53 -2.69
N GLN A 232 -10.86 -22.87 -1.55
CA GLN A 232 -11.59 -23.33 -0.34
C GLN A 232 -11.77 -22.24 0.74
N LYS A 233 -11.58 -20.96 0.40
CA LYS A 233 -11.96 -19.86 1.29
C LYS A 233 -13.10 -19.06 0.73
#